data_c84c1d575999150d63ec077c243d26f4
#
_entry.id   c84c1d575999150d63ec077c243d26f4
#
_cell.length_a   1.000
_cell.length_b   1.000
_cell.length_c   1.000
_cell.angle_alpha   90.00
_cell.angle_beta   90.00
_cell.angle_gamma   90.00
#
_symmetry.space_group_name_H-M   'P 1'
#
loop_
_entity.id
_entity.type
_entity.pdbx_description
1 polymer ?
#
loop_
_entity_poly.entity_id
_entity_poly.type
_entity_poly.pdbx_seq_one_letter_code
_entity_poly.pdbx_strand_id
1 'polypeptide(L)'
;MAGSMFLRAYLRLVQPRDANLATPLPRPDGMVIWAVCADPRQVAAMDRLSDQLKDDGEDVTVLTTTPDADQPRTRHATRMFIDHWRPDLVLWAGGPLDPAVMFEIEHAAIPRLLVGASADTIALTYGRLFPGLLRRFLRGFGDVLTTYEDVTKQAIKAGASPDHTRFIGRLEPGITIPSCNETERATLATTFSARPIWLAADLPYAELSILHRAYRDAARRAHRTLLILAPRNTSDGKKIAADLRAGGLSVARRGAGEMPKDATQIYVVDTDEGLGLWCRLAPITYLGGSLSSGEICDPFAPALLGSAVLAGPKIANHTDHFGRLSAAKAVTQIDDPADFGRAIEMLLATDHAARQAHAAWDVTSQGADATNDLVTTIYVYLDQVNT
;
A
#
# COMPACT_ATOMS: atom_id res chain seq x y z
N MET A 1 -18.67 38.53 -9.33
CA MET A 1 -19.16 39.04 -8.05
C MET A 1 -20.30 38.17 -7.44
N ALA A 2 -21.19 37.56 -8.23
CA ALA A 2 -22.27 36.70 -7.70
C ALA A 2 -21.77 35.46 -6.92
N GLY A 3 -20.72 34.77 -7.37
CA GLY A 3 -20.18 33.58 -6.71
C GLY A 3 -19.66 33.79 -5.27
N SER A 4 -19.19 34.99 -4.96
CA SER A 4 -18.72 35.34 -3.60
C SER A 4 -19.87 35.49 -2.61
N MET A 5 -21.03 35.94 -3.05
CA MET A 5 -22.20 36.16 -2.21
C MET A 5 -22.89 34.85 -1.82
N PHE A 6 -23.00 33.92 -2.77
CA PHE A 6 -23.56 32.57 -2.53
C PHE A 6 -22.66 31.73 -1.62
N LEU A 7 -21.34 31.80 -1.79
CA LEU A 7 -20.40 31.11 -0.91
C LEU A 7 -20.48 31.66 0.52
N ARG A 8 -20.60 32.98 0.70
CA ARG A 8 -20.79 33.60 2.03
C ARG A 8 -22.12 33.18 2.67
N ALA A 9 -23.19 33.04 1.90
CA ALA A 9 -24.49 32.57 2.41
C ALA A 9 -24.41 31.09 2.83
N TYR A 10 -23.77 30.23 2.02
CA TYR A 10 -23.55 28.83 2.34
C TYR A 10 -22.72 28.67 3.63
N LEU A 11 -21.61 29.37 3.76
CA LEU A 11 -20.72 29.33 4.93
C LEU A 11 -21.37 29.84 6.24
N ARG A 12 -22.48 30.59 6.13
CA ARG A 12 -23.31 30.98 7.30
C ARG A 12 -24.32 29.91 7.71
N LEU A 13 -24.73 29.05 6.78
CA LEU A 13 -25.74 28.02 7.01
C LEU A 13 -25.15 26.71 7.54
N VAL A 14 -23.90 26.44 7.21
CA VAL A 14 -23.18 25.21 7.60
C VAL A 14 -22.04 25.59 8.54
N GLN A 15 -22.34 25.78 9.81
CA GLN A 15 -21.34 25.92 10.86
C GLN A 15 -21.28 24.64 11.70
N PRO A 16 -20.29 23.75 11.54
CA PRO A 16 -19.96 22.76 12.54
C PRO A 16 -19.45 23.48 13.81
N ARG A 17 -19.67 22.90 14.98
CA ARG A 17 -19.08 23.41 16.23
C ARG A 17 -17.58 23.17 16.21
N ASP A 18 -16.80 24.18 16.60
CA ASP A 18 -15.35 24.05 16.76
C ASP A 18 -15.04 22.96 17.79
N ALA A 19 -14.25 21.98 17.41
CA ALA A 19 -13.61 21.07 18.35
C ALA A 19 -12.58 21.88 19.17
N ASN A 20 -12.45 21.58 20.46
CA ASN A 20 -11.38 22.15 21.30
C ASN A 20 -10.03 21.72 20.71
N LEU A 21 -9.37 22.62 20.00
CA LEU A 21 -8.00 22.41 19.56
C LEU A 21 -7.14 22.44 20.83
N ALA A 22 -6.44 21.33 21.09
CA ALA A 22 -5.40 21.27 22.10
C ALA A 22 -4.36 22.36 21.80
N THR A 23 -3.65 22.85 22.83
CA THR A 23 -2.60 23.84 22.66
C THR A 23 -1.64 23.36 21.59
N PRO A 24 -1.50 24.06 20.46
CA PRO A 24 -0.72 23.55 19.36
C PRO A 24 0.78 23.53 19.74
N LEU A 25 1.49 22.51 19.26
CA LEU A 25 2.94 22.41 19.34
C LEU A 25 3.58 23.65 18.66
N PRO A 26 4.80 24.05 19.04
CA PRO A 26 5.49 25.11 18.34
C PRO A 26 5.67 24.74 16.85
N ARG A 27 5.60 25.76 15.98
CA ARG A 27 5.85 25.57 14.55
C ARG A 27 7.27 25.00 14.36
N PRO A 28 7.45 23.92 13.59
CA PRO A 28 8.77 23.42 13.25
C PRO A 28 9.56 24.46 12.43
N ASP A 29 10.88 24.35 12.48
CA ASP A 29 11.76 25.08 11.57
C ASP A 29 11.62 24.54 10.14
N GLY A 30 12.12 25.26 9.15
CA GLY A 30 12.06 24.85 7.76
C GLY A 30 10.68 25.03 7.12
N MET A 31 10.47 24.32 6.02
CA MET A 31 9.23 24.37 5.23
C MET A 31 8.15 23.46 5.82
N VAL A 32 6.92 23.92 5.76
CA VAL A 32 5.77 23.19 6.30
C VAL A 32 4.79 22.87 5.17
N ILE A 33 4.57 21.60 4.94
CA ILE A 33 3.53 21.10 4.04
C ILE A 33 2.33 20.67 4.87
N TRP A 34 1.16 21.24 4.60
CA TRP A 34 -0.08 20.81 5.21
C TRP A 34 -0.81 19.78 4.33
N ALA A 35 -0.85 18.53 4.75
CA ALA A 35 -1.56 17.44 4.07
C ALA A 35 -2.94 17.22 4.71
N VAL A 36 -4.00 17.53 3.96
CA VAL A 36 -5.39 17.26 4.33
C VAL A 36 -5.77 15.88 3.80
N CYS A 37 -5.84 14.89 4.69
CA CYS A 37 -6.08 13.49 4.36
C CYS A 37 -7.54 13.10 4.65
N ALA A 38 -8.18 12.36 3.75
CA ALA A 38 -9.56 11.90 3.93
C ALA A 38 -9.66 10.65 4.83
N ASP A 39 -8.62 9.83 4.87
CA ASP A 39 -8.61 8.57 5.60
C ASP A 39 -7.19 8.19 6.11
N PRO A 40 -7.07 7.20 7.01
CA PRO A 40 -5.77 6.79 7.56
C PRO A 40 -4.76 6.25 6.53
N ARG A 41 -5.20 5.73 5.38
CA ARG A 41 -4.29 5.25 4.34
C ARG A 41 -3.55 6.41 3.68
N GLN A 42 -4.25 7.51 3.49
CA GLN A 42 -3.63 8.73 2.96
C GLN A 42 -2.66 9.34 3.97
N VAL A 43 -2.96 9.27 5.27
CA VAL A 43 -1.99 9.65 6.32
C VAL A 43 -0.72 8.83 6.17
N ALA A 44 -0.81 7.50 6.11
CA ALA A 44 0.35 6.64 5.94
C ALA A 44 1.13 6.90 4.63
N ALA A 45 0.43 7.29 3.54
CA ALA A 45 1.09 7.70 2.29
C ALA A 45 1.85 9.04 2.45
N MET A 46 1.29 9.99 3.22
CA MET A 46 1.96 11.26 3.51
C MET A 46 3.12 11.08 4.50
N ASP A 47 3.03 10.17 5.46
CA ASP A 47 4.15 9.81 6.34
C ASP A 47 5.32 9.25 5.51
N ARG A 48 5.04 8.36 4.55
CA ARG A 48 6.05 7.86 3.62
C ARG A 48 6.67 8.94 2.75
N LEU A 49 5.84 9.87 2.25
CA LEU A 49 6.31 11.04 1.53
C LEU A 49 7.26 11.90 2.40
N SER A 50 6.90 12.12 3.68
CA SER A 50 7.72 12.84 4.64
C SER A 50 9.08 12.18 4.85
N ASP A 51 9.11 10.84 4.98
CA ASP A 51 10.36 10.10 5.12
C ASP A 51 11.24 10.24 3.87
N GLN A 52 10.66 10.12 2.69
CA GLN A 52 11.39 10.26 1.43
C GLN A 52 11.99 11.66 1.26
N LEU A 53 11.23 12.73 1.55
CA LEU A 53 11.74 14.11 1.49
C LEU A 53 12.91 14.33 2.46
N LYS A 54 12.86 13.74 3.67
CA LYS A 54 13.96 13.79 4.64
C LYS A 54 15.18 13.00 4.18
N ASP A 55 14.97 11.81 3.59
CA ASP A 55 16.07 10.99 3.05
C ASP A 55 16.80 11.71 1.91
N ASP A 56 16.05 12.51 1.12
CA ASP A 56 16.60 13.38 0.07
C ASP A 56 17.31 14.63 0.63
N GLY A 57 17.26 14.85 1.94
CA GLY A 57 17.99 15.94 2.63
C GLY A 57 17.20 17.24 2.75
N GLU A 58 15.90 17.23 2.49
CA GLU A 58 15.06 18.42 2.59
C GLU A 58 14.64 18.72 4.05
N ASP A 59 14.71 20.00 4.46
CA ASP A 59 14.21 20.47 5.74
C ASP A 59 12.70 20.78 5.64
N VAL A 60 11.92 19.71 5.48
CA VAL A 60 10.47 19.78 5.27
C VAL A 60 9.74 19.00 6.35
N THR A 61 8.73 19.61 6.95
CA THR A 61 7.79 18.95 7.86
C THR A 61 6.42 18.79 7.19
N VAL A 62 5.93 17.56 7.10
CA VAL A 62 4.57 17.26 6.62
C VAL A 62 3.62 17.15 7.81
N LEU A 63 2.66 18.08 7.91
CA LEU A 63 1.60 18.06 8.91
C LEU A 63 0.37 17.42 8.31
N THR A 64 -0.02 16.26 8.81
CA THR A 64 -1.22 15.56 8.37
C THR A 64 -2.43 15.91 9.24
N THR A 65 -3.59 16.14 8.63
CA THR A 65 -4.86 16.33 9.33
C THR A 65 -5.95 15.46 8.71
N THR A 66 -6.87 14.95 9.55
CA THR A 66 -7.98 14.11 9.11
C THR A 66 -9.33 14.66 9.60
N PRO A 67 -10.45 14.39 8.88
CA PRO A 67 -11.76 14.88 9.26
C PRO A 67 -12.19 14.47 10.67
N ASP A 68 -11.78 13.29 11.13
CA ASP A 68 -12.22 12.72 12.40
C ASP A 68 -11.40 13.16 13.62
N ALA A 69 -10.22 13.75 13.41
CA ALA A 69 -9.31 14.10 14.50
C ALA A 69 -9.08 15.63 14.62
N ASP A 70 -8.32 16.20 13.71
CA ASP A 70 -7.67 17.50 13.90
C ASP A 70 -7.83 18.47 12.71
N GLN A 71 -8.58 18.07 11.67
CA GLN A 71 -8.85 18.96 10.53
C GLN A 71 -9.74 20.12 10.99
N PRO A 72 -9.33 21.39 10.77
CA PRO A 72 -10.19 22.54 11.04
C PRO A 72 -11.40 22.52 10.10
N ARG A 73 -12.62 22.67 10.66
CA ARG A 73 -13.90 22.59 9.92
C ARG A 73 -14.61 23.91 9.75
N THR A 74 -14.17 24.94 10.44
CA THR A 74 -14.73 26.28 10.32
C THR A 74 -13.71 27.26 9.75
N ARG A 75 -14.17 28.33 9.12
CA ARG A 75 -13.28 29.37 8.61
C ARG A 75 -12.37 29.95 9.70
N HIS A 76 -12.93 30.14 10.90
CA HIS A 76 -12.16 30.67 12.02
C HIS A 76 -11.04 29.72 12.45
N ALA A 77 -11.39 28.44 12.68
CA ALA A 77 -10.41 27.43 13.06
C ALA A 77 -9.34 27.23 11.97
N THR A 78 -9.74 27.24 10.67
CA THR A 78 -8.80 27.14 9.56
C THR A 78 -7.84 28.33 9.51
N ARG A 79 -8.32 29.54 9.74
CA ARG A 79 -7.47 30.73 9.80
C ARG A 79 -6.47 30.64 10.94
N MET A 80 -6.93 30.28 12.16
CA MET A 80 -6.04 30.08 13.31
C MET A 80 -4.98 29.01 13.03
N PHE A 81 -5.38 27.92 12.36
CA PHE A 81 -4.43 26.87 11.96
C PHE A 81 -3.38 27.42 10.98
N ILE A 82 -3.80 28.13 9.93
CA ILE A 82 -2.91 28.73 8.94
C ILE A 82 -1.98 29.78 9.58
N ASP A 83 -2.52 30.63 10.44
CA ASP A 83 -1.74 31.68 11.11
C ASP A 83 -0.67 31.12 12.06
N HIS A 84 -0.95 29.96 12.67
CA HIS A 84 -0.02 29.28 13.57
C HIS A 84 1.05 28.48 12.81
N TRP A 85 0.62 27.59 11.93
CA TRP A 85 1.54 26.68 11.24
C TRP A 85 2.23 27.29 10.02
N ARG A 86 1.63 28.31 9.41
CA ARG A 86 2.11 29.01 8.21
C ARG A 86 2.60 28.01 7.15
N PRO A 87 1.72 27.15 6.63
CA PRO A 87 2.12 26.16 5.65
C PRO A 87 2.55 26.83 4.34
N ASP A 88 3.65 26.35 3.78
CA ASP A 88 4.22 26.83 2.53
C ASP A 88 3.54 26.16 1.33
N LEU A 89 2.98 24.97 1.52
CA LEU A 89 2.25 24.20 0.51
C LEU A 89 1.10 23.43 1.17
N VAL A 90 -0.03 23.30 0.48
CA VAL A 90 -1.14 22.44 0.89
C VAL A 90 -1.29 21.28 -0.08
N LEU A 91 -1.27 20.06 0.45
CA LEU A 91 -1.64 18.83 -0.27
C LEU A 91 -3.04 18.40 0.14
N TRP A 92 -3.99 18.48 -0.77
CA TRP A 92 -5.32 17.92 -0.54
C TRP A 92 -5.33 16.46 -1.00
N ALA A 93 -5.18 15.54 -0.05
CA ALA A 93 -5.05 14.13 -0.34
C ALA A 93 -6.42 13.43 -0.34
N GLY A 94 -7.17 13.59 -1.43
CA GLY A 94 -8.47 12.94 -1.64
C GLY A 94 -9.62 13.51 -0.78
N GLY A 95 -10.76 12.81 -0.81
CA GLY A 95 -11.96 13.23 -0.09
C GLY A 95 -12.65 14.47 -0.64
N PRO A 96 -13.78 14.89 -0.03
CA PRO A 96 -14.53 16.05 -0.49
C PRO A 96 -13.79 17.36 -0.16
N LEU A 97 -13.83 18.32 -1.10
CA LEU A 97 -13.25 19.64 -0.90
C LEU A 97 -14.12 20.46 0.06
N ASP A 98 -13.66 20.70 1.29
CA ASP A 98 -14.38 21.52 2.25
C ASP A 98 -14.34 23.00 1.87
N PRO A 99 -15.51 23.65 1.60
CA PRO A 99 -15.54 25.04 1.18
C PRO A 99 -14.99 26.03 2.21
N ALA A 100 -15.13 25.74 3.51
CA ALA A 100 -14.62 26.63 4.56
C ALA A 100 -13.09 26.63 4.59
N VAL A 101 -12.50 25.46 4.50
CA VAL A 101 -11.04 25.26 4.44
C VAL A 101 -10.49 25.84 3.15
N MET A 102 -11.06 25.45 1.99
CA MET A 102 -10.61 25.92 0.67
C MET A 102 -10.64 27.43 0.53
N PHE A 103 -11.65 28.09 1.13
CA PHE A 103 -11.76 29.54 1.10
C PHE A 103 -10.61 30.23 1.86
N GLU A 104 -10.24 29.73 3.04
CA GLU A 104 -9.15 30.33 3.83
C GLU A 104 -7.78 30.05 3.23
N ILE A 105 -7.56 28.86 2.64
CA ILE A 105 -6.34 28.54 1.87
C ILE A 105 -6.20 29.51 0.68
N GLU A 106 -7.30 29.73 -0.07
CA GLU A 106 -7.32 30.67 -1.19
C GLU A 106 -7.07 32.12 -0.73
N HIS A 107 -7.65 32.49 0.42
CA HIS A 107 -7.48 33.85 0.98
C HIS A 107 -6.05 34.10 1.47
N ALA A 108 -5.39 33.09 2.01
CA ALA A 108 -4.00 33.14 2.43
C ALA A 108 -3.00 33.02 1.25
N ALA A 109 -3.51 32.83 0.02
CA ALA A 109 -2.72 32.64 -1.20
C ALA A 109 -1.68 31.51 -1.11
N ILE A 110 -1.96 30.46 -0.34
CA ILE A 110 -1.04 29.32 -0.21
C ILE A 110 -1.15 28.45 -1.46
N PRO A 111 -0.01 28.06 -2.09
CA PRO A 111 0.03 27.07 -3.16
C PRO A 111 -0.65 25.75 -2.72
N ARG A 112 -1.39 25.12 -3.61
CA ARG A 112 -2.08 23.89 -3.27
C ARG A 112 -2.12 22.89 -4.42
N LEU A 113 -1.94 21.63 -4.09
CA LEU A 113 -2.03 20.49 -4.99
C LEU A 113 -3.20 19.60 -4.58
N LEU A 114 -3.95 19.11 -5.56
CA LEU A 114 -4.93 18.07 -5.34
C LEU A 114 -4.29 16.73 -5.69
N VAL A 115 -4.15 15.86 -4.69
CA VAL A 115 -3.36 14.64 -4.79
C VAL A 115 -4.26 13.43 -4.56
N GLY A 116 -4.11 12.39 -5.39
CA GLY A 116 -4.92 11.19 -5.27
C GLY A 116 -6.41 11.44 -5.51
N ALA A 117 -6.75 12.41 -6.38
CA ALA A 117 -8.13 12.73 -6.69
C ALA A 117 -8.88 11.51 -7.22
N SER A 118 -10.04 11.22 -6.61
CA SER A 118 -10.95 10.14 -6.97
C SER A 118 -12.28 10.70 -7.50
N ALA A 119 -13.14 9.80 -7.98
CA ALA A 119 -14.49 10.18 -8.40
C ALA A 119 -15.25 10.89 -7.26
N ASP A 120 -15.07 10.46 -6.01
CA ASP A 120 -15.72 11.05 -4.82
C ASP A 120 -15.21 12.47 -4.54
N THR A 121 -13.95 12.76 -4.81
CA THR A 121 -13.37 14.11 -4.69
C THR A 121 -14.02 15.08 -5.68
N ILE A 122 -14.35 14.60 -6.88
CA ILE A 122 -14.93 15.40 -7.96
C ILE A 122 -16.47 15.41 -7.89
N ALA A 123 -17.08 14.34 -7.34
CA ALA A 123 -18.51 14.22 -7.12
C ALA A 123 -18.95 15.07 -5.91
N LEU A 124 -19.09 16.37 -6.11
CA LEU A 124 -19.47 17.27 -5.03
C LEU A 124 -20.86 16.98 -4.46
N THR A 125 -20.87 16.83 -3.12
CA THR A 125 -22.10 16.89 -2.30
C THR A 125 -22.87 18.21 -2.53
N TYR A 126 -22.19 19.25 -3.00
CA TYR A 126 -22.71 20.62 -3.19
C TYR A 126 -23.06 20.97 -4.64
N GLY A 127 -22.74 20.09 -5.61
CA GLY A 127 -22.80 20.40 -7.05
C GLY A 127 -24.19 20.78 -7.57
N ARG A 128 -25.25 20.30 -6.96
CA ARG A 128 -26.62 20.67 -7.31
C ARG A 128 -27.01 22.09 -6.88
N LEU A 129 -26.49 22.55 -5.74
CA LEU A 129 -26.82 23.87 -5.18
C LEU A 129 -25.85 24.96 -5.63
N PHE A 130 -24.57 24.61 -5.92
CA PHE A 130 -23.51 25.56 -6.28
C PHE A 130 -22.62 25.03 -7.41
N PRO A 131 -23.11 24.93 -8.64
CA PRO A 131 -22.39 24.27 -9.75
C PRO A 131 -21.08 24.97 -10.16
N GLY A 132 -20.90 26.24 -9.79
CA GLY A 132 -19.67 27.00 -10.08
C GLY A 132 -18.57 26.83 -9.02
N LEU A 133 -18.89 26.26 -7.84
CA LEU A 133 -17.96 26.20 -6.71
C LEU A 133 -16.84 25.20 -6.96
N LEU A 134 -17.16 24.01 -7.47
CA LEU A 134 -16.17 23.01 -7.82
C LEU A 134 -15.17 23.54 -8.87
N ARG A 135 -15.71 24.13 -9.93
CA ARG A 135 -14.88 24.72 -11.00
C ARG A 135 -13.91 25.77 -10.43
N ARG A 136 -14.37 26.61 -9.49
CA ARG A 136 -13.53 27.59 -8.82
C ARG A 136 -12.41 26.92 -8.05
N PHE A 137 -12.72 25.90 -7.24
CA PHE A 137 -11.72 25.21 -6.45
C PHE A 137 -10.71 24.46 -7.31
N LEU A 138 -11.17 23.72 -8.31
CA LEU A 138 -10.28 22.97 -9.22
C LEU A 138 -9.33 23.89 -10.00
N ARG A 139 -9.79 25.06 -10.42
CA ARG A 139 -8.93 26.07 -11.06
C ARG A 139 -7.88 26.68 -10.14
N GLY A 140 -8.10 26.62 -8.86
CA GLY A 140 -7.18 27.17 -7.86
C GLY A 140 -6.08 26.19 -7.42
N PHE A 141 -6.14 24.93 -7.83
CA PHE A 141 -5.03 24.01 -7.65
C PHE A 141 -3.96 24.26 -8.70
N GLY A 142 -2.68 24.25 -8.26
CA GLY A 142 -1.56 24.32 -9.18
C GLY A 142 -1.48 23.06 -10.04
N ASP A 143 -1.52 21.87 -9.40
CA ASP A 143 -1.66 20.60 -10.09
C ASP A 143 -2.78 19.75 -9.50
N VAL A 144 -3.40 18.93 -10.36
CA VAL A 144 -4.45 17.95 -10.02
C VAL A 144 -3.95 16.56 -10.43
N LEU A 145 -3.54 15.78 -9.43
CA LEU A 145 -2.96 14.46 -9.60
C LEU A 145 -4.03 13.41 -9.31
N THR A 146 -4.41 12.63 -10.30
CA THR A 146 -5.58 11.74 -10.23
C THR A 146 -5.19 10.26 -10.11
N THR A 147 -6.08 9.47 -9.49
CA THR A 147 -5.87 8.03 -9.28
C THR A 147 -6.20 7.16 -10.49
N TYR A 148 -7.01 7.66 -11.43
CA TYR A 148 -7.45 6.93 -12.62
C TYR A 148 -7.58 7.87 -13.81
N GLU A 149 -7.34 7.38 -15.02
CA GLU A 149 -7.44 8.17 -16.27
C GLU A 149 -8.84 8.73 -16.54
N ASP A 150 -9.89 7.99 -16.17
CA ASP A 150 -11.26 8.47 -16.32
C ASP A 150 -11.57 9.61 -15.35
N VAL A 151 -10.98 9.61 -14.14
CA VAL A 151 -11.06 10.70 -13.18
C VAL A 151 -10.32 11.93 -13.70
N THR A 152 -9.18 11.76 -14.40
CA THR A 152 -8.49 12.87 -15.09
C THR A 152 -9.42 13.59 -16.06
N LYS A 153 -10.12 12.84 -16.92
CA LYS A 153 -11.09 13.39 -17.87
C LYS A 153 -12.27 14.09 -17.17
N GLN A 154 -12.73 13.51 -16.06
CA GLN A 154 -13.81 14.11 -15.25
C GLN A 154 -13.36 15.41 -14.58
N ALA A 155 -12.15 15.47 -14.02
CA ALA A 155 -11.58 16.66 -13.39
C ALA A 155 -11.46 17.82 -14.39
N ILE A 156 -10.92 17.56 -15.58
CA ILE A 156 -10.83 18.56 -16.67
C ILE A 156 -12.21 19.04 -17.08
N LYS A 157 -13.18 18.14 -17.26
CA LYS A 157 -14.58 18.50 -17.56
C LYS A 157 -15.23 19.34 -16.46
N ALA A 158 -14.89 19.07 -15.20
CA ALA A 158 -15.36 19.82 -14.04
C ALA A 158 -14.69 21.19 -13.89
N GLY A 159 -13.57 21.44 -14.60
CA GLY A 159 -12.94 22.75 -14.70
C GLY A 159 -11.49 22.82 -14.22
N ALA A 160 -10.83 21.72 -13.96
CA ALA A 160 -9.38 21.66 -13.74
C ALA A 160 -8.64 22.06 -15.04
N SER A 161 -7.42 22.60 -14.89
CA SER A 161 -6.57 22.95 -16.02
C SER A 161 -6.05 21.69 -16.73
N PRO A 162 -6.25 21.52 -18.06
CA PRO A 162 -5.73 20.36 -18.77
C PRO A 162 -4.21 20.21 -18.66
N ASP A 163 -3.47 21.33 -18.69
CA ASP A 163 -2.01 21.35 -18.65
C ASP A 163 -1.43 20.98 -17.28
N HIS A 164 -2.26 21.08 -16.22
CA HIS A 164 -1.92 20.81 -14.85
C HIS A 164 -2.74 19.66 -14.25
N THR A 165 -3.38 18.85 -15.07
CA THR A 165 -4.15 17.69 -14.61
C THR A 165 -3.61 16.43 -15.26
N ARG A 166 -3.09 15.52 -14.45
CA ARG A 166 -2.51 14.28 -14.96
C ARG A 166 -2.84 13.08 -14.07
N PHE A 167 -2.85 11.93 -14.68
CA PHE A 167 -2.91 10.64 -14.02
C PHE A 167 -1.52 10.31 -13.46
N ILE A 168 -1.43 9.95 -12.18
CA ILE A 168 -0.20 9.47 -11.54
C ILE A 168 -0.38 8.08 -10.93
N GLY A 169 -1.61 7.58 -10.84
CA GLY A 169 -1.93 6.37 -10.10
C GLY A 169 -2.33 6.65 -8.66
N ARG A 170 -2.41 5.59 -7.86
CA ARG A 170 -2.82 5.66 -6.47
C ARG A 170 -1.60 5.86 -5.58
N LEU A 171 -1.66 6.84 -4.71
CA LEU A 171 -0.67 6.96 -3.63
C LEU A 171 -0.89 5.82 -2.64
N GLU A 172 0.14 5.04 -2.45
CA GLU A 172 0.14 3.92 -1.51
C GLU A 172 1.00 4.29 -0.28
N PRO A 173 0.57 3.92 0.93
CA PRO A 173 1.50 3.88 2.05
C PRO A 173 2.58 2.88 1.64
N GLY A 174 3.79 3.32 1.39
CA GLY A 174 4.84 2.50 0.76
C GLY A 174 4.83 1.07 1.32
N ILE A 175 4.93 0.09 0.43
CA ILE A 175 5.07 -1.29 0.84
C ILE A 175 6.39 -1.38 1.58
N THR A 176 6.35 -1.72 2.87
CA THR A 176 7.58 -2.02 3.59
C THR A 176 8.19 -3.26 2.97
N ILE A 177 9.21 -3.06 2.14
CA ILE A 177 9.94 -4.18 1.54
C ILE A 177 10.64 -4.90 2.70
N PRO A 178 10.27 -6.16 2.99
CA PRO A 178 10.92 -6.88 4.07
C PRO A 178 12.42 -6.99 3.82
N SER A 179 13.22 -6.63 4.82
CA SER A 179 14.68 -6.67 4.74
C SER A 179 15.21 -8.06 4.40
N CYS A 180 16.39 -8.12 3.81
CA CYS A 180 17.06 -9.36 3.45
C CYS A 180 18.57 -9.23 3.68
N ASN A 181 19.17 -10.26 4.26
CA ASN A 181 20.62 -10.39 4.25
C ASN A 181 21.06 -10.95 2.90
N GLU A 182 21.63 -10.12 2.03
CA GLU A 182 22.02 -10.50 0.66
C GLU A 182 23.12 -11.55 0.62
N THR A 183 24.07 -11.56 1.57
CA THR A 183 25.11 -12.58 1.67
C THR A 183 24.52 -13.95 1.97
N GLU A 184 23.56 -13.99 2.89
CA GLU A 184 22.86 -15.22 3.22
C GLU A 184 21.96 -15.68 2.09
N ARG A 185 21.23 -14.76 1.44
CA ARG A 185 20.43 -15.07 0.25
C ARG A 185 21.26 -15.73 -0.85
N ALA A 186 22.44 -15.18 -1.16
CA ALA A 186 23.33 -15.74 -2.17
C ALA A 186 23.82 -17.16 -1.78
N THR A 187 24.14 -17.37 -0.52
CA THR A 187 24.57 -18.68 0.03
C THR A 187 23.44 -19.71 -0.09
N LEU A 188 22.22 -19.35 0.32
CA LEU A 188 21.06 -20.25 0.26
C LEU A 188 20.63 -20.50 -1.20
N ALA A 189 20.67 -19.49 -2.07
CA ALA A 189 20.40 -19.65 -3.50
C ALA A 189 21.34 -20.67 -4.14
N THR A 190 22.63 -20.67 -3.79
CA THR A 190 23.60 -21.67 -4.23
C THR A 190 23.27 -23.06 -3.67
N THR A 191 22.90 -23.14 -2.39
CA THR A 191 22.54 -24.40 -1.72
C THR A 191 21.27 -25.02 -2.32
N PHE A 192 20.32 -24.20 -2.71
CA PHE A 192 19.03 -24.64 -3.30
C PHE A 192 19.08 -24.80 -4.82
N SER A 193 20.21 -24.51 -5.44
CA SER A 193 20.37 -24.45 -6.90
C SER A 193 19.79 -25.70 -7.61
N ALA A 194 19.10 -25.45 -8.74
CA ALA A 194 18.44 -26.45 -9.58
C ALA A 194 17.25 -27.20 -8.94
N ARG A 195 16.69 -26.71 -7.83
CA ARG A 195 15.46 -27.27 -7.25
C ARG A 195 14.29 -26.30 -7.46
N PRO A 196 13.11 -26.79 -7.87
CA PRO A 196 11.88 -26.00 -7.78
C PRO A 196 11.60 -25.67 -6.30
N ILE A 197 11.35 -24.39 -6.00
CA ILE A 197 11.11 -23.92 -4.62
C ILE A 197 9.76 -23.21 -4.57
N TRP A 198 9.05 -23.40 -3.48
CA TRP A 198 7.90 -22.58 -3.13
C TRP A 198 7.85 -22.35 -1.61
N LEU A 199 7.26 -21.23 -1.23
CA LEU A 199 7.14 -20.76 0.13
C LEU A 199 5.69 -20.89 0.61
N ALA A 200 5.48 -21.43 1.82
CA ALA A 200 4.27 -21.21 2.60
C ALA A 200 4.57 -20.13 3.65
N ALA A 201 4.12 -18.91 3.38
CA ALA A 201 4.39 -17.76 4.21
C ALA A 201 3.34 -17.61 5.31
N ASP A 202 3.79 -17.32 6.53
CA ASP A 202 2.92 -17.05 7.68
C ASP A 202 1.88 -18.17 7.92
N LEU A 203 2.32 -19.42 7.85
CA LEU A 203 1.44 -20.58 7.90
C LEU A 203 0.89 -20.81 9.32
N PRO A 204 -0.43 -20.72 9.55
CA PRO A 204 -1.03 -21.15 10.81
C PRO A 204 -1.00 -22.68 10.92
N TYR A 205 -0.76 -23.19 12.13
CA TYR A 205 -0.71 -24.63 12.38
C TYR A 205 -1.97 -25.38 11.90
N ALA A 206 -3.14 -24.71 11.91
CA ALA A 206 -4.41 -25.30 11.47
C ALA A 206 -4.40 -25.72 9.98
N GLU A 207 -3.55 -25.11 9.14
CA GLU A 207 -3.43 -25.46 7.72
C GLU A 207 -2.38 -26.54 7.42
N LEU A 208 -1.64 -27.01 8.44
CA LEU A 208 -0.53 -27.94 8.23
C LEU A 208 -0.96 -29.24 7.52
N SER A 209 -2.12 -29.78 7.86
CA SER A 209 -2.62 -31.03 7.26
C SER A 209 -2.99 -30.84 5.79
N ILE A 210 -3.55 -29.67 5.42
CA ILE A 210 -3.89 -29.30 4.05
C ILE A 210 -2.60 -29.13 3.24
N LEU A 211 -1.64 -28.39 3.79
CA LEU A 211 -0.33 -28.15 3.17
C LEU A 211 0.44 -29.46 2.93
N HIS A 212 0.45 -30.35 3.93
CA HIS A 212 1.08 -31.68 3.81
C HIS A 212 0.51 -32.47 2.63
N ARG A 213 -0.82 -32.48 2.48
CA ARG A 213 -1.48 -33.15 1.34
C ARG A 213 -1.08 -32.49 0.03
N ALA A 214 -1.18 -31.17 -0.06
CA ALA A 214 -0.84 -30.40 -1.25
C ALA A 214 0.63 -30.62 -1.69
N TYR A 215 1.56 -30.63 -0.72
CA TYR A 215 2.95 -30.95 -0.99
C TYR A 215 3.13 -32.35 -1.61
N ARG A 216 2.49 -33.38 -1.01
CA ARG A 216 2.56 -34.75 -1.54
C ARG A 216 2.02 -34.89 -2.95
N ASP A 217 0.93 -34.18 -3.26
CA ASP A 217 0.33 -34.20 -4.59
C ASP A 217 1.22 -33.51 -5.62
N ALA A 218 1.76 -32.33 -5.32
CA ALA A 218 2.71 -31.63 -6.17
C ALA A 218 4.04 -32.40 -6.38
N ALA A 219 4.56 -33.03 -5.32
CA ALA A 219 5.81 -33.78 -5.35
C ALA A 219 5.74 -35.06 -6.20
N ARG A 220 4.55 -35.56 -6.56
CA ARG A 220 4.42 -36.72 -7.47
C ARG A 220 5.01 -36.44 -8.85
N ARG A 221 4.94 -35.18 -9.33
CA ARG A 221 5.47 -34.77 -10.63
C ARG A 221 6.75 -33.95 -10.51
N ALA A 222 6.90 -33.21 -9.42
CA ALA A 222 8.08 -32.41 -9.13
C ALA A 222 8.86 -33.00 -7.94
N HIS A 223 9.48 -34.17 -8.13
CA HIS A 223 10.12 -34.98 -7.06
C HIS A 223 11.21 -34.23 -6.27
N ARG A 224 11.86 -33.22 -6.89
CA ARG A 224 12.93 -32.44 -6.26
C ARG A 224 12.45 -31.13 -5.62
N THR A 225 11.12 -30.89 -5.59
CA THR A 225 10.61 -29.63 -5.05
C THR A 225 10.96 -29.47 -3.58
N LEU A 226 11.36 -28.27 -3.20
CA LEU A 226 11.59 -27.86 -1.82
C LEU A 226 10.45 -26.93 -1.38
N LEU A 227 9.76 -27.28 -0.31
CA LEU A 227 8.88 -26.37 0.38
C LEU A 227 9.67 -25.65 1.49
N ILE A 228 9.71 -24.33 1.44
CA ILE A 228 10.08 -23.49 2.57
C ILE A 228 8.80 -23.19 3.36
N LEU A 229 8.78 -23.51 4.65
CA LEU A 229 7.62 -23.31 5.50
C LEU A 229 7.97 -22.33 6.61
N ALA A 230 7.42 -21.12 6.54
CA ALA A 230 7.52 -20.12 7.57
C ALA A 230 6.24 -20.17 8.44
N PRO A 231 6.30 -20.67 9.67
CA PRO A 231 5.14 -20.73 10.54
C PRO A 231 4.75 -19.34 11.03
N ARG A 232 3.45 -19.12 11.25
CA ARG A 232 2.93 -17.87 11.85
C ARG A 232 3.52 -17.62 13.23
N ASN A 233 3.57 -18.65 14.05
CA ASN A 233 4.24 -18.61 15.33
C ASN A 233 5.54 -19.41 15.25
N THR A 234 6.68 -18.78 15.39
CA THR A 234 8.00 -19.46 15.38
C THR A 234 8.09 -20.57 16.42
N SER A 235 7.40 -20.42 17.56
CA SER A 235 7.30 -21.45 18.61
C SER A 235 6.69 -22.77 18.15
N ASP A 236 5.86 -22.76 17.10
CA ASP A 236 5.23 -23.96 16.53
C ASP A 236 6.21 -24.77 15.66
N GLY A 237 7.34 -24.21 15.26
CA GLY A 237 8.27 -24.82 14.32
C GLY A 237 8.75 -26.20 14.71
N LYS A 238 9.05 -26.43 16.00
CA LYS A 238 9.45 -27.74 16.52
C LYS A 238 8.33 -28.78 16.35
N LYS A 239 7.10 -28.42 16.66
CA LYS A 239 5.92 -29.28 16.55
C LYS A 239 5.61 -29.58 15.09
N ILE A 240 5.59 -28.55 14.25
CA ILE A 240 5.38 -28.68 12.79
C ILE A 240 6.39 -29.65 12.17
N ALA A 241 7.68 -29.49 12.48
CA ALA A 241 8.72 -30.37 11.96
C ALA A 241 8.56 -31.81 12.43
N ALA A 242 8.15 -32.03 13.68
CA ALA A 242 7.89 -33.37 14.22
C ALA A 242 6.70 -34.04 13.51
N ASP A 243 5.59 -33.34 13.34
CA ASP A 243 4.38 -33.87 12.68
C ASP A 243 4.64 -34.20 11.20
N LEU A 244 5.38 -33.35 10.49
CA LEU A 244 5.74 -33.59 9.10
C LEU A 244 6.71 -34.80 8.95
N ARG A 245 7.65 -34.97 9.87
CA ARG A 245 8.54 -36.16 9.92
C ARG A 245 7.72 -37.44 10.20
N ALA A 246 6.78 -37.37 11.16
CA ALA A 246 5.85 -38.48 11.43
C ALA A 246 4.98 -38.82 10.22
N GLY A 247 4.65 -37.85 9.39
CA GLY A 247 4.00 -38.01 8.09
C GLY A 247 4.89 -38.56 6.98
N GLY A 248 6.12 -38.93 7.26
CA GLY A 248 7.06 -39.56 6.33
C GLY A 248 7.84 -38.61 5.43
N LEU A 249 7.89 -37.31 5.78
CA LEU A 249 8.65 -36.31 5.03
C LEU A 249 10.07 -36.09 5.60
N SER A 250 11.03 -35.82 4.72
CA SER A 250 12.37 -35.37 5.10
C SER A 250 12.35 -33.88 5.40
N VAL A 251 12.56 -33.51 6.67
CA VAL A 251 12.41 -32.13 7.18
C VAL A 251 13.70 -31.67 7.82
N ALA A 252 14.20 -30.51 7.38
CA ALA A 252 15.21 -29.72 8.08
C ALA A 252 14.55 -28.55 8.81
N ARG A 253 15.07 -28.14 9.96
CA ARG A 253 14.56 -27.07 10.79
C ARG A 253 15.64 -26.03 11.08
N ARG A 254 15.37 -24.77 10.70
CA ARG A 254 16.34 -23.66 10.84
C ARG A 254 16.61 -23.33 12.32
N GLY A 255 15.60 -23.25 13.14
CA GLY A 255 15.75 -23.00 14.58
C GLY A 255 16.51 -24.09 15.36
N ALA A 256 16.81 -25.23 14.71
CA ALA A 256 17.71 -26.26 15.24
C ALA A 256 19.12 -26.19 14.60
N GLY A 257 19.41 -25.18 13.77
CA GLY A 257 20.67 -25.08 13.03
C GLY A 257 20.81 -26.09 11.89
N GLU A 258 19.71 -26.75 11.48
CA GLU A 258 19.75 -27.72 10.40
C GLU A 258 19.72 -27.02 9.04
N MET A 259 20.59 -27.41 8.10
CA MET A 259 20.56 -26.97 6.73
C MET A 259 19.92 -28.02 5.81
N PRO A 260 19.13 -27.61 4.81
CA PRO A 260 18.51 -28.57 3.90
C PRO A 260 19.57 -29.24 3.01
N LYS A 261 19.42 -30.57 2.86
CA LYS A 261 20.22 -31.42 1.99
C LYS A 261 19.42 -31.75 0.72
N ASP A 262 20.02 -32.40 -0.26
CA ASP A 262 19.35 -32.80 -1.52
C ASP A 262 18.06 -33.59 -1.29
N ALA A 263 18.05 -34.46 -0.28
CA ALA A 263 16.88 -35.27 0.09
C ALA A 263 15.86 -34.53 0.96
N THR A 264 16.15 -33.29 1.43
CA THR A 264 15.22 -32.53 2.25
C THR A 264 14.03 -32.07 1.41
N GLN A 265 12.84 -32.35 1.88
CA GLN A 265 11.59 -32.04 1.20
C GLN A 265 10.96 -30.74 1.73
N ILE A 266 11.06 -30.53 3.04
CA ILE A 266 10.53 -29.32 3.70
C ILE A 266 11.63 -28.68 4.55
N TYR A 267 11.78 -27.38 4.43
CA TYR A 267 12.62 -26.57 5.29
C TYR A 267 11.75 -25.67 6.16
N VAL A 268 11.65 -25.97 7.42
CA VAL A 268 10.90 -25.16 8.41
C VAL A 268 11.78 -24.01 8.87
N VAL A 269 11.36 -22.78 8.58
CA VAL A 269 12.11 -21.55 8.88
C VAL A 269 11.42 -20.80 10.03
N ASP A 270 11.65 -21.30 11.21
CA ASP A 270 11.05 -20.87 12.47
C ASP A 270 11.98 -19.93 13.28
N THR A 271 12.49 -18.91 12.58
CA THR A 271 13.37 -17.86 13.12
C THR A 271 12.79 -16.48 12.81
N ASP A 272 13.21 -15.46 13.56
CA ASP A 272 12.61 -14.10 13.50
C ASP A 272 13.18 -13.21 12.37
N GLU A 273 13.77 -13.79 11.33
CA GLU A 273 14.41 -13.05 10.23
C GLU A 273 13.42 -12.41 9.24
N GLY A 274 12.12 -12.64 9.45
CA GLY A 274 11.09 -12.14 8.57
C GLY A 274 10.98 -12.87 7.23
N LEU A 275 10.00 -12.49 6.42
CA LEU A 275 9.68 -13.16 5.14
C LEU A 275 10.54 -12.67 3.96
N GLY A 276 11.28 -11.57 4.10
CA GLY A 276 12.00 -10.94 3.00
C GLY A 276 13.02 -11.82 2.29
N LEU A 277 13.78 -12.59 3.06
CA LEU A 277 14.74 -13.56 2.55
C LEU A 277 14.03 -14.68 1.75
N TRP A 278 12.97 -15.21 2.31
CA TRP A 278 12.28 -16.39 1.77
C TRP A 278 11.46 -16.06 0.53
N CYS A 279 10.81 -14.89 0.48
CA CYS A 279 10.10 -14.42 -0.72
C CYS A 279 11.05 -14.19 -1.91
N ARG A 280 12.30 -13.75 -1.66
CA ARG A 280 13.31 -13.58 -2.73
C ARG A 280 13.89 -14.90 -3.25
N LEU A 281 13.85 -15.95 -2.44
CA LEU A 281 14.35 -17.28 -2.80
C LEU A 281 13.28 -18.15 -3.46
N ALA A 282 12.00 -17.88 -3.18
CA ALA A 282 10.89 -18.70 -3.66
C ALA A 282 10.11 -17.98 -4.77
N PRO A 283 10.11 -18.51 -6.01
CA PRO A 283 9.35 -17.94 -7.12
C PRO A 283 7.82 -18.09 -6.96
N ILE A 284 7.35 -18.83 -5.96
CA ILE A 284 5.94 -19.05 -5.66
C ILE A 284 5.75 -18.89 -4.15
N THR A 285 4.77 -18.08 -3.73
CA THR A 285 4.42 -17.90 -2.31
C THR A 285 2.93 -18.17 -2.09
N TYR A 286 2.66 -19.15 -1.23
CA TYR A 286 1.34 -19.38 -0.67
C TYR A 286 1.13 -18.52 0.57
N LEU A 287 0.01 -17.79 0.64
CA LEU A 287 -0.36 -16.98 1.79
C LEU A 287 -1.09 -17.82 2.84
N GLY A 288 -0.38 -18.18 3.91
CA GLY A 288 -0.94 -18.95 5.01
C GLY A 288 -2.10 -18.19 5.70
N GLY A 289 -3.09 -18.93 6.17
CA GLY A 289 -4.32 -18.40 6.75
C GLY A 289 -5.45 -18.22 5.75
N SER A 290 -5.16 -18.14 4.47
CA SER A 290 -6.16 -17.90 3.42
C SER A 290 -7.14 -19.06 3.20
N LEU A 291 -6.86 -20.25 3.72
CA LEU A 291 -7.78 -21.41 3.74
C LEU A 291 -8.49 -21.60 5.09
N SER A 292 -8.07 -20.90 6.14
CA SER A 292 -8.61 -21.08 7.50
C SER A 292 -9.20 -19.82 8.12
N SER A 293 -8.38 -18.95 8.71
CA SER A 293 -8.82 -17.75 9.44
C SER A 293 -9.15 -16.57 8.54
N GLY A 294 -8.53 -16.49 7.37
CA GLY A 294 -8.57 -15.32 6.49
C GLY A 294 -7.57 -14.22 6.84
N GLU A 295 -6.83 -14.35 7.94
CA GLU A 295 -5.69 -13.49 8.24
C GLU A 295 -4.49 -13.94 7.41
N ILE A 296 -3.97 -13.06 6.58
CA ILE A 296 -2.82 -13.31 5.69
C ILE A 296 -1.75 -12.24 5.89
N CYS A 297 -0.50 -12.54 5.54
CA CYS A 297 0.51 -11.50 5.37
C CYS A 297 0.17 -10.63 4.14
N ASP A 298 0.73 -9.43 4.05
CA ASP A 298 0.47 -8.54 2.93
C ASP A 298 0.85 -9.21 1.60
N PRO A 299 -0.10 -9.43 0.66
CA PRO A 299 0.15 -10.07 -0.61
C PRO A 299 1.07 -9.26 -1.53
N PHE A 300 1.21 -7.97 -1.31
CA PHE A 300 2.09 -7.11 -2.08
C PHE A 300 3.57 -7.37 -1.78
N ALA A 301 3.91 -7.82 -0.56
CA ALA A 301 5.30 -8.11 -0.20
C ALA A 301 5.93 -9.21 -1.06
N PRO A 302 5.37 -10.42 -1.20
CA PRO A 302 5.91 -11.42 -2.13
C PRO A 302 5.78 -11.00 -3.60
N ALA A 303 4.70 -10.31 -3.99
CA ALA A 303 4.48 -9.82 -5.34
C ALA A 303 5.59 -8.85 -5.80
N LEU A 304 5.93 -7.87 -4.98
CA LEU A 304 7.01 -6.90 -5.24
C LEU A 304 8.38 -7.57 -5.31
N LEU A 305 8.57 -8.67 -4.60
CA LEU A 305 9.80 -9.45 -4.59
C LEU A 305 9.89 -10.48 -5.73
N GLY A 306 8.96 -10.45 -6.67
CA GLY A 306 8.98 -11.30 -7.88
C GLY A 306 8.44 -12.71 -7.67
N SER A 307 7.69 -12.94 -6.59
CA SER A 307 7.07 -14.25 -6.32
C SER A 307 5.63 -14.29 -6.82
N ALA A 308 5.24 -15.36 -7.50
CA ALA A 308 3.85 -15.63 -7.87
C ALA A 308 3.01 -15.94 -6.63
N VAL A 309 1.94 -15.20 -6.42
CA VAL A 309 1.10 -15.29 -5.22
C VAL A 309 0.01 -16.34 -5.39
N LEU A 310 -0.11 -17.23 -4.40
CA LEU A 310 -1.13 -18.27 -4.31
C LEU A 310 -1.89 -18.13 -2.99
N ALA A 311 -3.22 -18.14 -3.02
CA ALA A 311 -4.04 -17.97 -1.82
C ALA A 311 -5.38 -18.72 -1.90
N GLY A 312 -5.94 -19.06 -0.74
CA GLY A 312 -7.32 -19.50 -0.62
C GLY A 312 -8.32 -18.35 -0.71
N PRO A 313 -9.64 -18.64 -0.59
CA PRO A 313 -10.70 -17.65 -0.77
C PRO A 313 -10.94 -16.78 0.46
N LYS A 314 -10.37 -17.11 1.61
CA LYS A 314 -10.61 -16.38 2.87
C LYS A 314 -9.58 -15.27 3.02
N ILE A 315 -10.02 -14.04 2.86
CA ILE A 315 -9.21 -12.83 3.03
C ILE A 315 -9.96 -11.90 3.97
N ALA A 316 -9.54 -11.81 5.23
CA ALA A 316 -10.14 -10.95 6.23
C ALA A 316 -9.46 -9.57 6.31
N ASN A 317 -8.14 -9.56 6.08
CA ASN A 317 -7.31 -8.36 6.02
C ASN A 317 -6.74 -8.19 4.59
N HIS A 318 -6.10 -7.07 4.27
CA HIS A 318 -5.49 -6.81 2.95
C HIS A 318 -6.42 -6.99 1.75
N THR A 319 -7.74 -6.82 1.95
CA THR A 319 -8.76 -7.05 0.91
C THR A 319 -8.57 -6.19 -0.34
N ASP A 320 -8.08 -4.95 -0.17
CA ASP A 320 -7.78 -4.04 -1.28
C ASP A 320 -6.59 -4.52 -2.11
N HIS A 321 -5.46 -4.83 -1.46
CA HIS A 321 -4.27 -5.34 -2.14
C HIS A 321 -4.56 -6.65 -2.88
N PHE A 322 -5.24 -7.56 -2.22
CA PHE A 322 -5.64 -8.84 -2.82
C PHE A 322 -6.61 -8.64 -4.00
N GLY A 323 -7.59 -7.76 -3.86
CA GLY A 323 -8.54 -7.43 -4.93
C GLY A 323 -7.87 -6.87 -6.17
N ARG A 324 -6.86 -6.03 -6.00
CA ARG A 324 -6.07 -5.47 -7.11
C ARG A 324 -5.26 -6.54 -7.84
N LEU A 325 -4.57 -7.41 -7.12
CA LEU A 325 -3.86 -8.55 -7.70
C LEU A 325 -4.82 -9.49 -8.44
N SER A 326 -5.99 -9.76 -7.86
CA SER A 326 -7.03 -10.59 -8.46
C SER A 326 -7.57 -9.99 -9.75
N ALA A 327 -7.88 -8.69 -9.77
CA ALA A 327 -8.35 -7.97 -10.96
C ALA A 327 -7.34 -8.00 -12.11
N ALA A 328 -6.04 -7.93 -11.79
CA ALA A 328 -4.94 -8.05 -12.74
C ALA A 328 -4.58 -9.51 -13.11
N LYS A 329 -5.30 -10.52 -12.60
CA LYS A 329 -4.96 -11.94 -12.72
C LYS A 329 -3.53 -12.27 -12.24
N ALA A 330 -3.07 -11.51 -11.25
CA ALA A 330 -1.75 -11.58 -10.65
C ALA A 330 -1.71 -12.46 -9.39
N VAL A 331 -2.77 -13.19 -9.10
CA VAL A 331 -2.87 -14.17 -8.02
C VAL A 331 -3.56 -15.43 -8.53
N THR A 332 -3.08 -16.59 -8.09
CA THR A 332 -3.78 -17.88 -8.28
C THR A 332 -4.63 -18.13 -7.04
N GLN A 333 -5.94 -18.26 -7.22
CA GLN A 333 -6.86 -18.55 -6.13
C GLN A 333 -7.16 -20.05 -6.07
N ILE A 334 -7.15 -20.61 -4.86
CA ILE A 334 -7.52 -22.00 -4.57
C ILE A 334 -8.93 -21.98 -3.99
N ASP A 335 -9.93 -22.39 -4.78
CA ASP A 335 -11.32 -22.40 -4.32
C ASP A 335 -11.60 -23.62 -3.44
N ASP A 336 -11.03 -24.78 -3.79
CA ASP A 336 -11.10 -26.02 -3.00
C ASP A 336 -9.71 -26.42 -2.50
N PRO A 337 -9.52 -26.68 -1.19
CA PRO A 337 -8.26 -27.22 -0.66
C PRO A 337 -7.74 -28.48 -1.36
N ALA A 338 -8.60 -29.25 -2.03
CA ALA A 338 -8.21 -30.42 -2.82
C ALA A 338 -7.42 -30.04 -4.08
N ASP A 339 -7.62 -28.85 -4.63
CA ASP A 339 -6.93 -28.36 -5.82
C ASP A 339 -5.57 -27.70 -5.50
N PHE A 340 -5.21 -27.56 -4.22
CA PHE A 340 -3.99 -26.89 -3.82
C PHE A 340 -2.73 -27.50 -4.47
N GLY A 341 -2.58 -28.82 -4.43
CA GLY A 341 -1.44 -29.49 -5.05
C GLY A 341 -1.34 -29.25 -6.56
N ARG A 342 -2.49 -29.20 -7.25
CA ARG A 342 -2.58 -28.91 -8.68
C ARG A 342 -2.18 -27.45 -8.98
N ALA A 343 -2.60 -26.50 -8.12
CA ALA A 343 -2.23 -25.09 -8.27
C ALA A 343 -0.71 -24.90 -8.13
N ILE A 344 -0.09 -25.55 -7.14
CA ILE A 344 1.39 -25.55 -7.01
C ILE A 344 2.03 -26.17 -8.26
N GLU A 345 1.56 -27.34 -8.73
CA GLU A 345 2.10 -28.00 -9.92
C GLU A 345 2.05 -27.09 -11.15
N MET A 346 0.95 -26.38 -11.35
CA MET A 346 0.79 -25.44 -12.46
C MET A 346 1.79 -24.28 -12.35
N LEU A 347 2.01 -23.74 -11.17
CA LEU A 347 2.93 -22.62 -10.94
C LEU A 347 4.40 -23.07 -10.96
N LEU A 348 4.71 -24.34 -10.67
CA LEU A 348 6.05 -24.87 -10.83
C LEU A 348 6.49 -24.93 -12.30
N ALA A 349 5.56 -24.85 -13.26
CA ALA A 349 5.89 -24.55 -14.65
C ALA A 349 6.29 -23.07 -14.75
N THR A 350 7.57 -22.82 -15.03
CA THR A 350 8.22 -21.51 -14.95
C THR A 350 7.50 -20.38 -15.69
N ASP A 351 6.89 -20.68 -16.85
CA ASP A 351 6.17 -19.70 -17.66
C ASP A 351 4.92 -19.15 -16.96
N HIS A 352 4.23 -19.95 -16.15
CA HIS A 352 3.03 -19.52 -15.42
C HIS A 352 3.42 -18.63 -14.25
N ALA A 353 4.39 -19.05 -13.45
CA ALA A 353 4.86 -18.26 -12.32
C ALA A 353 5.44 -16.92 -12.79
N ALA A 354 6.27 -16.92 -13.86
CA ALA A 354 6.87 -15.71 -14.37
C ALA A 354 5.83 -14.69 -14.89
N ARG A 355 4.84 -15.14 -15.65
CA ARG A 355 3.75 -14.25 -16.12
C ARG A 355 2.94 -13.67 -14.96
N GLN A 356 2.61 -14.49 -13.97
CA GLN A 356 1.88 -14.04 -12.81
C GLN A 356 2.70 -13.08 -11.95
N ALA A 357 3.98 -13.38 -11.72
CA ALA A 357 4.89 -12.51 -10.98
C ALA A 357 5.09 -11.16 -11.69
N HIS A 358 5.18 -11.13 -13.02
CA HIS A 358 5.25 -9.89 -13.79
C HIS A 358 3.99 -9.05 -13.64
N ALA A 359 2.81 -9.65 -13.80
CA ALA A 359 1.54 -8.96 -13.59
C ALA A 359 1.39 -8.45 -12.14
N ALA A 360 1.90 -9.19 -11.16
CA ALA A 360 1.91 -8.79 -9.76
C ALA A 360 2.86 -7.61 -9.51
N TRP A 361 4.04 -7.63 -10.13
CA TRP A 361 5.00 -6.54 -10.07
C TRP A 361 4.43 -5.26 -10.68
N ASP A 362 3.78 -5.34 -11.84
CA ASP A 362 3.11 -4.19 -12.48
C ASP A 362 2.09 -3.52 -11.55
N VAL A 363 1.30 -4.32 -10.81
CA VAL A 363 0.31 -3.81 -9.85
C VAL A 363 0.99 -3.15 -8.65
N THR A 364 2.08 -3.72 -8.16
CA THR A 364 2.74 -3.24 -6.93
C THR A 364 3.66 -2.04 -7.18
N SER A 365 4.22 -1.90 -8.38
CA SER A 365 5.10 -0.78 -8.74
C SER A 365 4.34 0.52 -8.98
N GLN A 366 3.07 0.47 -9.40
CA GLN A 366 2.26 1.67 -9.67
C GLN A 366 2.21 2.66 -8.50
N GLY A 367 2.19 2.18 -7.25
CA GLY A 367 2.18 3.05 -6.07
C GLY A 367 3.50 3.80 -5.84
N ALA A 368 4.63 3.17 -6.17
CA ALA A 368 5.95 3.80 -6.06
C ALA A 368 6.11 4.91 -7.11
N ASP A 369 5.66 4.68 -8.34
CA ASP A 369 5.70 5.68 -9.41
C ASP A 369 4.86 6.91 -9.04
N ALA A 370 3.65 6.71 -8.49
CA ALA A 370 2.80 7.80 -8.03
C ALA A 370 3.45 8.66 -6.93
N THR A 371 4.18 8.03 -6.01
CA THR A 371 4.90 8.76 -4.95
C THR A 371 6.07 9.56 -5.53
N ASN A 372 6.85 8.99 -6.45
CA ASN A 372 7.95 9.67 -7.13
C ASN A 372 7.45 10.86 -7.96
N ASP A 373 6.35 10.70 -8.68
CA ASP A 373 5.72 11.79 -9.43
C ASP A 373 5.24 12.93 -8.51
N LEU A 374 4.70 12.59 -7.35
CA LEU A 374 4.30 13.58 -6.34
C LEU A 374 5.51 14.30 -5.78
N VAL A 375 6.58 13.58 -5.39
CA VAL A 375 7.84 14.16 -4.90
C VAL A 375 8.41 15.14 -5.93
N THR A 376 8.53 14.72 -7.19
CA THR A 376 9.00 15.59 -8.27
C THR A 376 8.15 16.85 -8.42
N THR A 377 6.83 16.72 -8.29
CA THR A 377 5.92 17.86 -8.34
C THR A 377 6.15 18.80 -7.15
N ILE A 378 6.29 18.26 -5.95
CA ILE A 378 6.53 19.06 -4.74
C ILE A 378 7.82 19.86 -4.89
N TYR A 379 8.91 19.30 -5.39
CA TYR A 379 10.16 20.03 -5.59
C TYR A 379 9.99 21.27 -6.46
N VAL A 380 9.18 21.19 -7.54
CA VAL A 380 8.89 22.35 -8.38
C VAL A 380 8.24 23.49 -7.58
N TYR A 381 7.40 23.18 -6.59
CA TYR A 381 6.76 24.19 -5.74
C TYR A 381 7.68 24.69 -4.63
N LEU A 382 8.51 23.82 -4.05
CA LEU A 382 9.48 24.20 -3.02
C LEU A 382 10.54 25.16 -3.58
N ASP A 383 11.02 24.93 -4.79
CA ASP A 383 11.96 25.82 -5.49
C ASP A 383 11.37 27.22 -5.74
N GLN A 384 10.05 27.30 -6.01
CA GLN A 384 9.38 28.58 -6.22
C GLN A 384 9.19 29.38 -4.93
N VAL A 385 9.09 28.73 -3.79
CA VAL A 385 8.95 29.40 -2.48
C VAL A 385 10.31 29.93 -1.99
N ASN A 386 11.41 29.28 -2.37
CA ASN A 386 12.78 29.68 -2.01
C ASN A 386 13.36 30.80 -2.89
N THR A 387 12.63 31.23 -3.95
CA THR A 387 13.06 32.30 -4.87
C THR A 387 12.29 33.59 -4.57
#